data_11b699b988582df957b96051b2ce32c7
#
_entry.id   11b699b988582df957b96051b2ce32c7
#
_cell.length_a   1.000
_cell.length_b   1.000
_cell.length_c   1.000
_cell.angle_alpha   90.00
_cell.angle_beta   90.00
_cell.angle_gamma   90.00
#
_symmetry.space_group_name_H-M   'P 1'
#
loop_
_entity.id
_entity.type
_entity.pdbx_description
1 polymer ?
#
loop_
_entity_poly.entity_id
_entity_poly.type
_entity_poly.pdbx_seq_one_letter_code
_entity_poly.pdbx_strand_id
1 'polypeptide(L)'
;MSGKVVKVSGPLVVATGLADANMSDVVRVGPQRLIGEILTMKGDTANIQVYEETSGLGPGAEVETTGAPMSVELGPGMIEGIYDGIQRPLEKIVEKVGACITRGVEVPAVDHEKKWEFNAVAKVGDQVIGGDILGTVQETAVVLHKIMVPPTMRGTITSIQSGSFNVTETIATLKTEDGREVPLTMLQKWPVRVGRPYTKKYPPKRPLCSGQRIIDTMFPIAKGGTAAVPGPFGSGKTVVQHQLAKWSDVDIVVYIGCGERGNEMTDVLREFPELKDPRTGESLMKRTVLIANTSDMPVAAREASVSTGITIAEYFRDMGYDVAVIADSTSRWAEALREMSGRLEEMPGEEGYPAYLASRLAQFYERAGSVECIGSDERRGSLTAVGAVSPPGGDLSEPVSQATMRIVKVFWALDSSLAYKRHFPAINWLSSYSLYLDSLKPWFDENLGPEFMQDRTKAMGILQNEASLNEIVQLVGKDALGAGDQLTLEVARMVREDFLQQNAFMDVDSFSDYERQKKLLGMILSYDVLCRDAIAKGASAQELFQIPAREQIGRAKSVPAEEYAAVYDQIQSDMEQQIAAIAAKGGDDE
;
A
#
# COMPACT_ATOMS: atom_id res chain seq x y z
N MET A 1 22.52 -20.48 -26.54
CA MET A 1 22.37 -20.31 -28.00
C MET A 1 21.98 -18.89 -28.31
N SER A 2 22.40 -18.34 -29.45
CA SER A 2 22.06 -16.96 -29.81
C SER A 2 21.03 -16.98 -30.95
N GLY A 3 19.89 -16.38 -30.70
CA GLY A 3 18.88 -16.06 -31.72
C GLY A 3 19.25 -14.76 -32.45
N LYS A 4 18.44 -14.41 -33.44
CA LYS A 4 18.59 -13.15 -34.20
C LYS A 4 17.29 -12.38 -34.26
N VAL A 5 17.37 -11.08 -34.08
CA VAL A 5 16.26 -10.15 -34.24
C VAL A 5 15.76 -10.16 -35.68
N VAL A 6 14.46 -10.23 -35.87
CA VAL A 6 13.77 -10.18 -37.16
C VAL A 6 12.96 -8.89 -37.31
N LYS A 7 12.30 -8.45 -36.25
CA LYS A 7 11.43 -7.25 -36.23
C LYS A 7 11.65 -6.48 -34.92
N VAL A 8 11.63 -5.17 -34.99
CA VAL A 8 11.59 -4.26 -33.84
C VAL A 8 10.41 -3.32 -33.98
N SER A 9 9.58 -3.23 -32.94
CA SER A 9 8.42 -2.33 -32.87
C SER A 9 8.33 -1.71 -31.47
N GLY A 10 9.08 -0.63 -31.26
CA GLY A 10 9.24 -0.05 -29.92
C GLY A 10 9.82 -1.08 -28.96
N PRO A 11 9.26 -1.26 -27.74
CA PRO A 11 9.77 -2.24 -26.77
C PRO A 11 9.55 -3.70 -27.18
N LEU A 12 8.77 -3.98 -28.23
CA LEU A 12 8.56 -5.33 -28.74
C LEU A 12 9.60 -5.68 -29.79
N VAL A 13 10.30 -6.78 -29.55
CA VAL A 13 11.31 -7.37 -30.48
C VAL A 13 10.89 -8.78 -30.81
N VAL A 14 10.93 -9.13 -32.11
CA VAL A 14 10.72 -10.50 -32.56
C VAL A 14 12.07 -11.09 -32.95
N ALA A 15 12.40 -12.25 -32.41
CA ALA A 15 13.63 -12.96 -32.71
C ALA A 15 13.39 -14.42 -33.05
N THR A 16 14.25 -14.99 -33.89
CA THR A 16 14.22 -16.42 -34.28
C THR A 16 15.48 -17.13 -33.79
N GLY A 17 15.48 -18.47 -33.83
CA GLY A 17 16.59 -19.28 -33.37
C GLY A 17 16.63 -19.49 -31.85
N LEU A 18 15.50 -19.39 -31.18
CA LEU A 18 15.33 -19.51 -29.73
C LEU A 18 14.56 -20.76 -29.31
N ALA A 19 14.66 -21.86 -30.08
CA ALA A 19 13.91 -23.09 -29.83
C ALA A 19 14.12 -23.71 -28.43
N ASP A 20 15.24 -23.44 -27.78
CA ASP A 20 15.60 -23.96 -26.45
C ASP A 20 15.25 -23.00 -25.32
N ALA A 21 14.67 -21.83 -25.62
CA ALA A 21 14.23 -20.87 -24.61
C ALA A 21 12.81 -21.19 -24.13
N ASN A 22 12.44 -20.68 -22.97
CA ASN A 22 11.10 -20.82 -22.40
C ASN A 22 10.39 -19.46 -22.34
N MET A 23 9.07 -19.51 -22.23
CA MET A 23 8.30 -18.32 -21.91
C MET A 23 8.75 -17.75 -20.56
N SER A 24 8.78 -16.43 -20.48
CA SER A 24 9.27 -15.66 -19.35
C SER A 24 10.80 -15.70 -19.10
N ASP A 25 11.56 -16.39 -19.92
CA ASP A 25 13.04 -16.31 -19.84
C ASP A 25 13.52 -14.89 -20.13
N VAL A 26 14.48 -14.43 -19.32
CA VAL A 26 15.19 -13.19 -19.57
C VAL A 26 16.16 -13.40 -20.71
N VAL A 27 16.22 -12.42 -21.61
CA VAL A 27 17.13 -12.39 -22.75
C VAL A 27 17.95 -11.11 -22.76
N ARG A 28 19.10 -11.17 -23.44
CA ARG A 28 19.97 -10.03 -23.74
C ARG A 28 19.92 -9.74 -25.22
N VAL A 29 19.46 -8.55 -25.59
CA VAL A 29 19.17 -8.19 -26.98
C VAL A 29 20.16 -7.18 -27.52
N GLY A 30 20.81 -7.51 -28.62
CA GLY A 30 21.72 -6.67 -29.37
C GLY A 30 23.07 -6.42 -28.72
N PRO A 31 23.92 -5.57 -29.35
CA PRO A 31 25.27 -5.32 -28.89
C PRO A 31 25.34 -4.60 -27.54
N GLN A 32 24.30 -3.88 -27.18
CA GLN A 32 24.18 -3.20 -25.89
C GLN A 32 23.64 -4.10 -24.78
N ARG A 33 23.31 -5.37 -25.10
CA ARG A 33 22.80 -6.38 -24.15
C ARG A 33 21.56 -5.91 -23.40
N LEU A 34 20.61 -5.29 -24.12
CA LEU A 34 19.38 -4.79 -23.54
C LEU A 34 18.59 -5.91 -22.86
N ILE A 35 18.06 -5.63 -21.66
CA ILE A 35 17.30 -6.61 -20.90
C ILE A 35 15.91 -6.77 -21.51
N GLY A 36 15.51 -8.00 -21.80
CA GLY A 36 14.17 -8.34 -22.28
C GLY A 36 13.64 -9.63 -21.66
N GLU A 37 12.36 -9.86 -21.82
CA GLU A 37 11.63 -11.06 -21.37
C GLU A 37 10.85 -11.65 -22.54
N ILE A 38 10.87 -12.97 -22.70
CA ILE A 38 10.08 -13.67 -23.71
C ILE A 38 8.61 -13.69 -23.26
N LEU A 39 7.74 -13.05 -24.03
CA LEU A 39 6.28 -13.02 -23.74
C LEU A 39 5.55 -14.19 -24.37
N THR A 40 5.85 -14.50 -25.63
CA THR A 40 5.20 -15.59 -26.37
C THR A 40 6.22 -16.27 -27.28
N MET A 41 5.99 -17.53 -27.55
CA MET A 41 6.80 -18.33 -28.47
C MET A 41 5.94 -19.04 -29.51
N LYS A 42 6.46 -19.10 -30.73
CA LYS A 42 5.86 -19.89 -31.82
C LYS A 42 6.98 -20.62 -32.57
N GLY A 43 7.14 -21.90 -32.27
CA GLY A 43 8.30 -22.65 -32.77
C GLY A 43 9.61 -22.11 -32.21
N ASP A 44 10.53 -21.70 -33.08
CA ASP A 44 11.80 -21.07 -32.73
C ASP A 44 11.75 -19.54 -32.66
N THR A 45 10.58 -18.96 -32.91
CA THR A 45 10.36 -17.51 -32.91
C THR A 45 9.77 -17.07 -31.59
N ALA A 46 10.37 -16.04 -30.98
CA ALA A 46 9.93 -15.44 -29.72
C ALA A 46 9.56 -13.97 -29.90
N ASN A 47 8.46 -13.55 -29.26
CA ASN A 47 8.13 -12.16 -29.02
C ASN A 47 8.74 -11.75 -27.66
N ILE A 48 9.60 -10.75 -27.69
CA ILE A 48 10.40 -10.30 -26.57
C ILE A 48 9.99 -8.88 -26.20
N GLN A 49 9.67 -8.67 -24.96
CA GLN A 49 9.47 -7.34 -24.37
C GLN A 49 10.81 -6.84 -23.85
N VAL A 50 11.33 -5.76 -24.42
CA VAL A 50 12.57 -5.14 -23.96
C VAL A 50 12.26 -4.05 -22.93
N TYR A 51 12.93 -4.08 -21.79
CA TYR A 51 12.73 -3.17 -20.65
C TYR A 51 13.45 -1.83 -20.78
N GLU A 52 14.16 -1.64 -21.87
CA GLU A 52 14.96 -0.45 -22.16
C GLU A 52 14.59 0.11 -23.54
N GLU A 53 15.08 1.28 -23.87
CA GLU A 53 14.85 1.89 -25.17
C GLU A 53 15.56 1.11 -26.29
N THR A 54 14.83 0.78 -27.35
CA THR A 54 15.30 -0.05 -28.47
C THR A 54 15.79 0.74 -29.67
N SER A 55 15.90 2.07 -29.57
CA SER A 55 16.41 2.92 -30.66
C SER A 55 17.78 2.48 -31.13
N GLY A 56 17.93 2.28 -32.43
CA GLY A 56 19.16 1.79 -33.05
C GLY A 56 19.33 0.26 -33.06
N LEU A 57 18.39 -0.50 -32.47
CA LEU A 57 18.31 -1.94 -32.62
C LEU A 57 17.65 -2.29 -33.95
N GLY A 58 18.19 -3.24 -34.67
CA GLY A 58 17.66 -3.66 -35.98
C GLY A 58 17.72 -5.16 -36.25
N PRO A 59 17.15 -5.62 -37.37
CA PRO A 59 17.22 -7.03 -37.77
C PRO A 59 18.66 -7.51 -37.89
N GLY A 60 18.88 -8.77 -37.46
CA GLY A 60 20.21 -9.41 -37.46
C GLY A 60 20.99 -9.23 -36.14
N ALA A 61 20.53 -8.37 -35.23
CA ALA A 61 21.13 -8.25 -33.90
C ALA A 61 20.98 -9.57 -33.12
N GLU A 62 21.98 -9.90 -32.31
CA GLU A 62 22.02 -11.15 -31.54
C GLU A 62 21.07 -11.08 -30.34
N VAL A 63 20.47 -12.22 -29.98
CA VAL A 63 19.67 -12.41 -28.78
C VAL A 63 20.16 -13.62 -28.01
N GLU A 64 20.60 -13.41 -26.78
CA GLU A 64 21.07 -14.47 -25.89
C GLU A 64 20.03 -14.73 -24.79
N THR A 65 19.62 -15.99 -24.60
CA THR A 65 18.78 -16.37 -23.46
C THR A 65 19.64 -16.62 -22.22
N THR A 66 19.12 -16.21 -21.05
CA THR A 66 19.74 -16.54 -19.76
C THR A 66 19.29 -17.88 -19.23
N GLY A 67 18.24 -18.49 -19.81
CA GLY A 67 17.64 -19.75 -19.34
C GLY A 67 16.94 -19.63 -17.98
N ALA A 68 16.61 -18.43 -17.53
CA ALA A 68 15.96 -18.17 -16.26
C ALA A 68 14.93 -17.04 -16.40
N PRO A 69 13.80 -17.13 -15.69
CA PRO A 69 12.78 -16.08 -15.72
C PRO A 69 13.25 -14.81 -15.02
N MET A 70 12.57 -13.69 -15.31
CA MET A 70 12.81 -12.45 -14.63
C MET A 70 12.63 -12.62 -13.11
N SER A 71 13.69 -12.39 -12.37
CA SER A 71 13.76 -12.65 -10.94
C SER A 71 14.32 -11.44 -10.21
N VAL A 72 13.87 -11.26 -8.96
CA VAL A 72 14.46 -10.29 -8.03
C VAL A 72 15.52 -10.96 -7.16
N GLU A 73 16.51 -10.18 -6.76
CA GLU A 73 17.45 -10.55 -5.70
C GLU A 73 16.88 -10.16 -4.35
N LEU A 74 16.84 -11.13 -3.45
CA LEU A 74 16.25 -11.01 -2.11
C LEU A 74 17.30 -11.30 -1.05
N GLY A 75 17.65 -10.31 -0.25
CA GLY A 75 18.69 -10.41 0.77
C GLY A 75 18.88 -9.11 1.54
N PRO A 76 19.78 -9.08 2.54
CA PRO A 76 20.10 -7.86 3.28
C PRO A 76 20.59 -6.73 2.37
N GLY A 77 20.12 -5.52 2.62
CA GLY A 77 20.48 -4.32 1.85
C GLY A 77 19.39 -3.83 0.90
N MET A 78 18.18 -4.41 0.97
CA MET A 78 17.04 -3.93 0.21
C MET A 78 16.31 -2.76 0.90
N ILE A 79 16.27 -2.74 2.22
CA ILE A 79 15.67 -1.64 2.97
C ILE A 79 16.52 -0.36 2.76
N GLU A 80 15.86 0.77 2.70
CA GLU A 80 16.41 2.07 2.26
C GLU A 80 16.77 2.11 0.77
N GLY A 81 16.57 1.01 0.03
CA GLY A 81 16.87 0.93 -1.39
C GLY A 81 15.86 1.67 -2.25
N ILE A 82 16.36 2.31 -3.30
CA ILE A 82 15.58 2.97 -4.34
C ILE A 82 15.88 2.29 -5.66
N TYR A 83 14.89 1.61 -6.20
CA TYR A 83 15.01 0.76 -7.39
C TYR A 83 14.18 1.28 -8.55
N ASP A 84 14.58 0.93 -9.77
CA ASP A 84 13.70 1.02 -10.92
C ASP A 84 12.74 -0.17 -11.02
N GLY A 85 11.91 -0.23 -12.07
CA GLY A 85 10.89 -1.27 -12.25
C GLY A 85 11.42 -2.70 -12.39
N ILE A 86 12.70 -2.88 -12.67
CA ILE A 86 13.38 -4.18 -12.78
C ILE A 86 14.43 -4.41 -11.70
N GLN A 87 14.29 -3.72 -10.58
CA GLN A 87 15.16 -3.81 -9.40
C GLN A 87 16.62 -3.37 -9.63
N ARG A 88 16.89 -2.43 -10.52
CA ARG A 88 18.21 -1.82 -10.59
C ARG A 88 18.27 -0.67 -9.56
N PRO A 89 19.26 -0.65 -8.63
CA PRO A 89 19.41 0.42 -7.65
C PRO A 89 19.83 1.72 -8.34
N LEU A 90 18.97 2.75 -8.22
CA LEU A 90 19.17 4.02 -8.93
C LEU A 90 20.45 4.75 -8.49
N GLU A 91 20.81 4.69 -7.21
CA GLU A 91 22.05 5.28 -6.69
C GLU A 91 23.29 4.65 -7.34
N LYS A 92 23.31 3.33 -7.46
CA LYS A 92 24.43 2.61 -8.11
C LYS A 92 24.52 2.88 -9.60
N ILE A 93 23.37 3.11 -10.26
CA ILE A 93 23.36 3.55 -11.66
C ILE A 93 23.99 4.94 -11.78
N VAL A 94 23.61 5.88 -10.92
CA VAL A 94 24.17 7.24 -10.90
C VAL A 94 25.67 7.23 -10.63
N GLU A 95 26.16 6.42 -9.69
CA GLU A 95 27.58 6.24 -9.41
C GLU A 95 28.36 5.73 -10.64
N LYS A 96 27.74 4.81 -11.42
CA LYS A 96 28.40 4.13 -12.56
C LYS A 96 28.39 4.93 -13.85
N VAL A 97 27.28 5.62 -14.16
CA VAL A 97 27.04 6.25 -15.48
C VAL A 97 26.64 7.71 -15.41
N GLY A 98 26.50 8.30 -14.22
CA GLY A 98 26.07 9.68 -14.02
C GLY A 98 24.55 9.83 -14.00
N ALA A 99 24.07 11.07 -14.14
CA ALA A 99 22.66 11.44 -13.95
C ALA A 99 21.69 10.87 -14.99
N CYS A 100 22.19 10.36 -16.12
CA CYS A 100 21.35 9.77 -17.18
C CYS A 100 21.53 8.26 -17.20
N ILE A 101 20.41 7.53 -17.12
CA ILE A 101 20.44 6.06 -17.25
C ILE A 101 20.81 5.71 -18.69
N THR A 102 21.95 5.05 -18.85
CA THR A 102 22.40 4.53 -20.15
C THR A 102 21.88 3.12 -20.37
N ARG A 103 21.65 2.78 -21.65
CA ARG A 103 21.14 1.45 -22.03
C ARG A 103 22.16 0.35 -21.74
N GLY A 104 21.67 -0.82 -21.33
CA GLY A 104 22.49 -1.99 -21.05
C GLY A 104 23.29 -1.91 -19.74
N VAL A 105 23.00 -0.95 -18.86
CA VAL A 105 23.65 -0.85 -17.55
C VAL A 105 23.26 -2.03 -16.69
N GLU A 106 24.25 -2.82 -16.31
CA GLU A 106 24.11 -3.91 -15.34
C GLU A 106 24.69 -3.46 -14.00
N VAL A 107 23.88 -3.51 -12.97
CA VAL A 107 24.25 -3.32 -11.57
C VAL A 107 23.56 -4.39 -10.74
N PRO A 108 24.24 -5.00 -9.73
CA PRO A 108 23.58 -5.92 -8.82
C PRO A 108 22.45 -5.21 -8.09
N ALA A 109 21.33 -5.91 -7.93
CA ALA A 109 20.17 -5.34 -7.23
C ALA A 109 20.44 -5.14 -5.74
N VAL A 110 21.18 -6.08 -5.14
CA VAL A 110 21.69 -5.98 -3.77
C VAL A 110 23.19 -5.77 -3.82
N ASP A 111 23.76 -5.01 -2.89
CA ASP A 111 25.20 -4.77 -2.84
C ASP A 111 25.95 -6.08 -2.49
N HIS A 112 26.69 -6.62 -3.45
CA HIS A 112 27.43 -7.87 -3.30
C HIS A 112 28.77 -7.73 -2.56
N GLU A 113 29.22 -6.51 -2.30
CA GLU A 113 30.50 -6.25 -1.64
C GLU A 113 30.32 -5.92 -0.15
N LYS A 114 29.19 -5.33 0.20
CA LYS A 114 28.89 -4.96 1.58
C LYS A 114 28.86 -6.19 2.48
N LYS A 115 29.58 -6.12 3.60
CA LYS A 115 29.60 -7.18 4.61
C LYS A 115 28.57 -6.94 5.69
N TRP A 116 27.94 -8.02 6.11
CA TRP A 116 26.92 -8.06 7.13
C TRP A 116 27.32 -9.02 8.25
N GLU A 117 27.03 -8.65 9.48
CA GLU A 117 27.22 -9.54 10.63
C GLU A 117 26.09 -10.57 10.68
N PHE A 118 26.40 -11.78 10.23
CA PHE A 118 25.46 -12.90 10.26
C PHE A 118 25.55 -13.65 11.59
N ASN A 119 24.43 -13.77 12.27
CA ASN A 119 24.29 -14.51 13.52
C ASN A 119 23.52 -15.80 13.24
N ALA A 120 24.20 -16.93 13.27
CA ALA A 120 23.59 -18.24 13.04
C ALA A 120 22.61 -18.60 14.18
N VAL A 121 21.41 -19.04 13.81
CA VAL A 121 20.37 -19.57 14.71
C VAL A 121 20.30 -21.09 14.58
N ALA A 122 20.32 -21.60 13.35
CA ALA A 122 20.37 -23.03 13.07
C ALA A 122 21.75 -23.62 13.41
N LYS A 123 21.79 -24.94 13.61
CA LYS A 123 22.99 -25.67 14.04
C LYS A 123 23.30 -26.79 13.04
N VAL A 124 24.57 -27.21 13.05
CA VAL A 124 25.00 -28.40 12.30
C VAL A 124 24.22 -29.62 12.79
N GLY A 125 23.65 -30.39 11.87
CA GLY A 125 22.80 -31.55 12.14
C GLY A 125 21.30 -31.24 12.15
N ASP A 126 20.88 -29.97 12.14
CA ASP A 126 19.47 -29.64 12.07
C ASP A 126 18.88 -30.06 10.71
N GLN A 127 17.71 -30.68 10.76
CA GLN A 127 16.90 -30.89 9.57
C GLN A 127 16.05 -29.67 9.31
N VAL A 128 16.18 -29.09 8.14
CA VAL A 128 15.51 -27.84 7.76
C VAL A 128 14.69 -28.02 6.49
N ILE A 129 13.63 -27.27 6.41
CA ILE A 129 12.77 -27.15 5.21
C ILE A 129 12.78 -25.71 4.71
N GLY A 130 12.25 -25.50 3.49
CA GLY A 130 12.12 -24.15 2.93
C GLY A 130 11.38 -23.21 3.88
N GLY A 131 11.94 -22.03 4.11
CA GLY A 131 11.42 -21.03 5.03
C GLY A 131 11.98 -21.08 6.46
N ASP A 132 12.68 -22.16 6.87
CA ASP A 132 13.34 -22.20 8.16
C ASP A 132 14.42 -21.14 8.28
N ILE A 133 14.55 -20.53 9.46
CA ILE A 133 15.51 -19.46 9.71
C ILE A 133 16.90 -20.04 9.95
N LEU A 134 17.85 -19.71 9.09
CA LEU A 134 19.27 -20.06 9.25
C LEU A 134 19.96 -19.17 10.27
N GLY A 135 19.65 -17.89 10.24
CA GLY A 135 20.23 -16.90 11.10
C GLY A 135 19.65 -15.51 10.84
N THR A 136 20.24 -14.50 11.45
CA THR A 136 19.75 -13.13 11.40
C THR A 136 20.86 -12.14 11.08
N VAL A 137 20.47 -11.01 10.46
CA VAL A 137 21.31 -9.86 10.18
C VAL A 137 20.56 -8.61 10.60
N GLN A 138 21.18 -7.72 11.38
CA GLN A 138 20.59 -6.41 11.67
C GLN A 138 20.79 -5.52 10.45
N GLU A 139 19.75 -5.40 9.61
CA GLU A 139 19.81 -4.64 8.37
C GLU A 139 19.72 -3.13 8.62
N THR A 140 18.73 -2.71 9.42
CA THR A 140 18.59 -1.33 9.91
C THR A 140 18.31 -1.32 11.41
N ALA A 141 18.22 -0.16 12.02
CA ALA A 141 17.89 -0.06 13.46
C ALA A 141 16.56 -0.72 13.83
N VAL A 142 15.62 -0.81 12.86
CA VAL A 142 14.25 -1.29 13.10
C VAL A 142 13.95 -2.63 12.42
N VAL A 143 14.79 -3.08 11.48
CA VAL A 143 14.56 -4.32 10.71
C VAL A 143 15.64 -5.34 10.99
N LEU A 144 15.24 -6.44 11.63
CA LEU A 144 16.05 -7.64 11.79
C LEU A 144 15.77 -8.59 10.61
N HIS A 145 16.72 -8.65 9.67
CA HIS A 145 16.61 -9.50 8.50
C HIS A 145 16.80 -10.97 8.87
N LYS A 146 15.81 -11.80 8.60
CA LYS A 146 15.86 -13.23 8.86
C LYS A 146 16.28 -13.96 7.60
N ILE A 147 17.46 -14.58 7.63
CA ILE A 147 17.96 -15.38 6.51
C ILE A 147 17.29 -16.74 6.54
N MET A 148 16.55 -17.06 5.50
CA MET A 148 15.73 -18.28 5.42
C MET A 148 16.29 -19.27 4.40
N VAL A 149 16.01 -20.54 4.64
CA VAL A 149 16.22 -21.59 3.62
C VAL A 149 15.34 -21.27 2.40
N PRO A 150 15.88 -21.33 1.18
CA PRO A 150 15.08 -21.10 -0.04
C PRO A 150 13.84 -22.03 -0.06
N PRO A 151 12.68 -21.53 -0.52
CA PRO A 151 11.39 -22.25 -0.41
C PRO A 151 11.37 -23.68 -0.98
N THR A 152 12.19 -23.93 -1.99
CA THR A 152 12.24 -25.23 -2.70
C THR A 152 13.28 -26.21 -2.15
N MET A 153 14.01 -25.81 -1.10
CA MET A 153 15.11 -26.61 -0.56
C MET A 153 14.73 -27.25 0.78
N ARG A 154 15.27 -28.43 1.03
CA ARG A 154 15.19 -29.14 2.31
C ARG A 154 16.34 -30.10 2.46
N GLY A 155 16.75 -30.38 3.69
CA GLY A 155 17.85 -31.29 3.99
C GLY A 155 18.42 -31.10 5.38
N THR A 156 19.64 -31.55 5.58
CA THR A 156 20.36 -31.42 6.85
C THR A 156 21.52 -30.44 6.72
N ILE A 157 21.67 -29.57 7.69
CA ILE A 157 22.78 -28.60 7.75
C ILE A 157 24.07 -29.34 8.10
N THR A 158 25.04 -29.31 7.19
CA THR A 158 26.36 -29.92 7.39
C THR A 158 27.42 -28.94 7.88
N SER A 159 27.25 -27.64 7.56
CA SER A 159 28.08 -26.56 8.10
C SER A 159 27.27 -25.27 8.20
N ILE A 160 27.52 -24.49 9.24
CA ILE A 160 27.00 -23.12 9.43
C ILE A 160 27.89 -22.41 10.44
N GLN A 161 28.15 -21.14 10.22
CA GLN A 161 28.95 -20.33 11.15
C GLN A 161 28.49 -18.87 11.15
N SER A 162 28.56 -18.24 12.32
CA SER A 162 28.39 -16.79 12.46
C SER A 162 29.66 -16.07 12.03
N GLY A 163 29.51 -14.85 11.53
CA GLY A 163 30.63 -14.02 11.10
C GLY A 163 30.22 -12.92 10.15
N SER A 164 31.21 -12.23 9.62
CA SER A 164 31.04 -11.14 8.68
C SER A 164 31.13 -11.66 7.25
N PHE A 165 30.01 -11.62 6.53
CA PHE A 165 29.89 -12.13 5.16
C PHE A 165 29.22 -11.11 4.26
N ASN A 166 29.55 -11.12 2.97
CA ASN A 166 28.70 -10.49 1.98
C ASN A 166 27.56 -11.44 1.56
N VAL A 167 26.61 -10.93 0.79
CA VAL A 167 25.38 -11.69 0.46
C VAL A 167 25.61 -12.89 -0.47
N THR A 168 26.75 -12.97 -1.14
CA THR A 168 27.12 -14.04 -2.08
C THR A 168 28.04 -15.10 -1.46
N GLU A 169 28.64 -14.82 -0.31
CA GLU A 169 29.49 -15.77 0.41
C GLU A 169 28.65 -16.89 1.05
N THR A 170 29.19 -18.11 1.06
CA THR A 170 28.53 -19.26 1.68
C THR A 170 28.52 -19.12 3.20
N ILE A 171 27.33 -19.09 3.79
CA ILE A 171 27.11 -19.04 5.25
C ILE A 171 26.81 -20.41 5.85
N ALA A 172 26.24 -21.32 5.07
CA ALA A 172 25.88 -22.66 5.48
C ALA A 172 25.98 -23.62 4.29
N THR A 173 26.06 -24.91 4.58
CA THR A 173 25.96 -25.98 3.57
C THR A 173 24.83 -26.92 3.95
N LEU A 174 23.98 -27.21 2.98
CA LEU A 174 22.82 -28.09 3.11
C LEU A 174 23.07 -29.39 2.36
N LYS A 175 22.95 -30.53 3.03
CA LYS A 175 22.92 -31.83 2.39
C LYS A 175 21.47 -32.20 2.10
N THR A 176 21.11 -32.25 0.83
CA THR A 176 19.77 -32.61 0.35
C THR A 176 19.50 -34.10 0.49
N GLU A 177 18.22 -34.52 0.37
CA GLU A 177 17.81 -35.92 0.52
C GLU A 177 18.48 -36.86 -0.50
N ASP A 178 18.83 -36.35 -1.68
CA ASP A 178 19.57 -37.06 -2.72
C ASP A 178 21.11 -37.10 -2.50
N GLY A 179 21.54 -36.57 -1.36
CA GLY A 179 22.94 -36.65 -0.90
C GLY A 179 23.86 -35.56 -1.45
N ARG A 180 23.33 -34.61 -2.24
CA ARG A 180 24.12 -33.47 -2.76
C ARG A 180 24.34 -32.42 -1.68
N GLU A 181 25.50 -31.83 -1.65
CA GLU A 181 25.81 -30.67 -0.83
C GLU A 181 25.57 -29.39 -1.62
N VAL A 182 24.74 -28.51 -1.07
CA VAL A 182 24.36 -27.24 -1.68
C VAL A 182 24.80 -26.10 -0.76
N PRO A 183 25.64 -25.17 -1.24
CA PRO A 183 26.01 -23.99 -0.48
C PRO A 183 24.81 -23.04 -0.38
N LEU A 184 24.58 -22.52 0.81
CA LEU A 184 23.55 -21.50 1.07
C LEU A 184 24.22 -20.16 1.34
N THR A 185 23.65 -19.11 0.76
CA THR A 185 24.09 -17.73 0.91
C THR A 185 22.96 -16.89 1.50
N MET A 186 23.22 -15.63 1.82
CA MET A 186 22.18 -14.70 2.26
C MET A 186 21.30 -14.19 1.11
N LEU A 187 21.65 -14.50 -0.14
CA LEU A 187 20.93 -14.06 -1.32
C LEU A 187 20.03 -15.16 -1.86
N GLN A 188 18.76 -14.80 -2.14
CA GLN A 188 17.83 -15.64 -2.88
C GLN A 188 17.44 -14.95 -4.19
N LYS A 189 17.13 -15.72 -5.23
CA LYS A 189 16.47 -15.22 -6.45
C LYS A 189 15.08 -15.81 -6.55
N TRP A 190 14.09 -14.96 -6.84
CA TRP A 190 12.71 -15.39 -6.99
C TRP A 190 12.05 -14.78 -8.21
N PRO A 191 11.33 -15.58 -9.04
CA PRO A 191 10.63 -15.08 -10.21
C PRO A 191 9.52 -14.08 -9.83
N VAL A 192 9.52 -12.90 -10.41
CA VAL A 192 8.56 -11.82 -10.02
C VAL A 192 7.11 -12.14 -10.35
N ARG A 193 6.88 -12.98 -11.34
CA ARG A 193 5.52 -13.36 -11.78
C ARG A 193 4.91 -14.51 -10.99
N VAL A 194 5.68 -15.12 -10.11
CA VAL A 194 5.25 -16.25 -9.27
C VAL A 194 5.14 -15.78 -7.84
N GLY A 195 3.96 -15.94 -7.24
CA GLY A 195 3.75 -15.66 -5.81
C GLY A 195 4.64 -16.55 -4.94
N ARG A 196 5.15 -16.00 -3.84
CA ARG A 196 5.93 -16.79 -2.89
C ARG A 196 5.01 -17.71 -2.10
N PRO A 197 5.43 -18.96 -1.83
CA PRO A 197 4.59 -19.94 -1.16
C PRO A 197 4.34 -19.60 0.31
N TYR A 198 3.23 -20.07 0.82
CA TYR A 198 2.83 -20.02 2.22
C TYR A 198 2.14 -21.34 2.59
N THR A 199 2.09 -21.66 3.88
CA THR A 199 1.44 -22.88 4.36
C THR A 199 -0.07 -22.76 4.33
N LYS A 200 -0.60 -21.63 4.86
CA LYS A 200 -2.03 -21.39 4.93
C LYS A 200 -2.33 -19.88 4.92
N LYS A 201 -3.45 -19.51 4.27
CA LYS A 201 -3.98 -18.15 4.28
C LYS A 201 -5.15 -18.07 5.23
N TYR A 202 -5.15 -17.02 6.07
CA TYR A 202 -6.19 -16.78 7.06
C TYR A 202 -7.02 -15.56 6.69
N PRO A 203 -8.31 -15.52 7.07
CA PRO A 203 -9.10 -14.31 7.01
C PRO A 203 -8.43 -13.21 7.87
N PRO A 204 -8.26 -12.00 7.35
CA PRO A 204 -7.71 -10.88 8.11
C PRO A 204 -8.65 -10.52 9.28
N LYS A 205 -8.08 -10.38 10.49
CA LYS A 205 -8.84 -10.10 11.73
C LYS A 205 -8.26 -8.95 12.56
N ARG A 206 -7.13 -8.39 12.16
CA ARG A 206 -6.50 -7.25 12.84
C ARG A 206 -6.60 -6.03 11.92
N PRO A 207 -7.08 -4.86 12.42
CA PRO A 207 -7.08 -3.65 11.63
C PRO A 207 -5.66 -3.14 11.41
N LEU A 208 -5.46 -2.46 10.30
CA LEU A 208 -4.30 -1.64 10.06
C LEU A 208 -4.62 -0.23 10.52
N CYS A 209 -3.86 0.29 11.49
CA CYS A 209 -4.00 1.67 11.94
C CYS A 209 -3.23 2.60 11.00
N SER A 210 -3.94 3.49 10.33
CA SER A 210 -3.36 4.47 9.41
C SER A 210 -3.15 5.84 10.07
N GLY A 211 -3.75 6.06 11.23
CA GLY A 211 -3.82 7.37 11.86
C GLY A 211 -4.76 8.36 11.18
N GLN A 212 -5.46 7.93 10.13
CA GLN A 212 -6.44 8.73 9.40
C GLN A 212 -7.85 8.39 9.86
N ARG A 213 -8.54 9.34 10.50
CA ARG A 213 -9.86 9.12 11.13
C ARG A 213 -10.91 8.53 10.20
N ILE A 214 -10.97 9.03 8.96
CA ILE A 214 -11.94 8.52 7.98
C ILE A 214 -11.64 7.08 7.55
N ILE A 215 -10.38 6.70 7.50
CA ILE A 215 -9.96 5.33 7.17
C ILE A 215 -10.21 4.44 8.37
N ASP A 216 -9.58 4.73 9.50
CA ASP A 216 -9.55 3.84 10.66
C ASP A 216 -10.92 3.63 11.30
N THR A 217 -11.73 4.69 11.39
CA THR A 217 -13.05 4.62 12.01
C THR A 217 -14.14 4.25 11.01
N MET A 218 -14.21 4.90 9.85
CA MET A 218 -15.33 4.74 8.92
C MET A 218 -15.15 3.57 7.96
N PHE A 219 -13.96 3.43 7.36
CA PHE A 219 -13.68 2.45 6.30
C PHE A 219 -12.37 1.68 6.55
N PRO A 220 -12.28 0.93 7.66
CA PRO A 220 -11.05 0.29 8.07
C PRO A 220 -10.60 -0.79 7.07
N ILE A 221 -9.28 -0.89 6.92
CA ILE A 221 -8.63 -1.99 6.23
C ILE A 221 -8.01 -2.94 7.26
N ALA A 222 -8.03 -4.22 6.96
CA ALA A 222 -7.34 -5.22 7.78
C ALA A 222 -5.89 -5.41 7.34
N LYS A 223 -5.01 -5.75 8.26
CA LYS A 223 -3.66 -6.24 7.96
C LYS A 223 -3.75 -7.53 7.14
N GLY A 224 -3.19 -7.51 5.95
CA GLY A 224 -3.39 -8.58 4.95
C GLY A 224 -4.61 -8.36 4.05
N GLY A 225 -5.21 -7.19 4.10
CA GLY A 225 -6.35 -6.81 3.27
C GLY A 225 -5.98 -6.14 1.96
N THR A 226 -7.01 -5.78 1.20
CA THR A 226 -6.90 -5.10 -0.09
C THR A 226 -7.74 -3.83 -0.12
N ALA A 227 -7.16 -2.74 -0.61
CA ALA A 227 -7.86 -1.47 -0.75
C ALA A 227 -7.53 -0.79 -2.08
N ALA A 228 -8.45 0.02 -2.56
CA ALA A 228 -8.22 0.91 -3.68
C ALA A 228 -8.55 2.35 -3.30
N VAL A 229 -7.76 3.29 -3.86
CA VAL A 229 -7.95 4.73 -3.72
C VAL A 229 -8.23 5.32 -5.11
N PRO A 230 -9.46 5.23 -5.59
CA PRO A 230 -9.81 5.85 -6.86
C PRO A 230 -10.09 7.33 -6.69
N GLY A 231 -9.70 8.11 -7.68
CA GLY A 231 -10.05 9.53 -7.69
C GLY A 231 -9.49 10.26 -8.91
N PRO A 232 -10.14 11.37 -9.30
CA PRO A 232 -9.67 12.20 -10.39
C PRO A 232 -8.34 12.87 -10.04
N PHE A 233 -7.72 13.46 -11.04
CA PHE A 233 -6.51 14.27 -10.86
C PHE A 233 -6.76 15.44 -9.87
N GLY A 234 -5.81 15.66 -8.96
CA GLY A 234 -5.92 16.74 -7.97
C GLY A 234 -6.82 16.44 -6.77
N SER A 235 -7.41 15.25 -6.66
CA SER A 235 -8.24 14.86 -5.50
C SER A 235 -7.46 14.45 -4.25
N GLY A 236 -6.12 14.42 -4.32
CA GLY A 236 -5.26 14.08 -3.18
C GLY A 236 -4.92 12.59 -3.04
N LYS A 237 -4.99 11.78 -4.12
CA LYS A 237 -4.61 10.35 -4.10
C LYS A 237 -3.23 10.12 -3.51
N THR A 238 -2.23 10.77 -4.07
CA THR A 238 -0.83 10.66 -3.65
C THR A 238 -0.66 11.05 -2.19
N VAL A 239 -1.36 12.10 -1.71
CA VAL A 239 -1.32 12.50 -0.30
C VAL A 239 -1.86 11.40 0.60
N VAL A 240 -3.02 10.79 0.27
CA VAL A 240 -3.58 9.67 1.05
C VAL A 240 -2.60 8.50 1.11
N GLN A 241 -1.98 8.15 -0.01
CA GLN A 241 -1.02 7.06 -0.06
C GLN A 241 0.28 7.36 0.70
N HIS A 242 0.76 8.61 0.63
CA HIS A 242 1.90 9.04 1.44
C HIS A 242 1.56 8.97 2.94
N GLN A 243 0.36 9.38 3.35
CA GLN A 243 -0.06 9.25 4.75
C GLN A 243 -0.10 7.78 5.19
N LEU A 244 -0.60 6.88 4.35
CA LEU A 244 -0.56 5.44 4.62
C LEU A 244 0.87 4.91 4.74
N ALA A 245 1.75 5.31 3.83
CA ALA A 245 3.17 4.91 3.88
C ALA A 245 3.88 5.42 5.13
N LYS A 246 3.58 6.67 5.54
CA LYS A 246 4.18 7.32 6.70
C LYS A 246 3.73 6.72 8.03
N TRP A 247 2.43 6.55 8.21
CA TRP A 247 1.83 6.36 9.52
C TRP A 247 1.24 4.99 9.80
N SER A 248 1.05 4.14 8.77
CA SER A 248 0.50 2.80 9.00
C SER A 248 1.36 1.99 9.97
N ASP A 249 0.70 1.25 10.85
CA ASP A 249 1.32 0.44 11.91
C ASP A 249 1.86 -0.90 11.39
N VAL A 250 2.42 -0.90 10.19
CA VAL A 250 3.14 -2.03 9.60
C VAL A 250 4.63 -1.97 9.91
N ASP A 251 5.30 -3.11 9.80
CA ASP A 251 6.74 -3.17 10.04
C ASP A 251 7.55 -2.66 8.85
N ILE A 252 7.10 -2.97 7.63
CA ILE A 252 7.79 -2.63 6.39
C ILE A 252 6.79 -2.09 5.38
N VAL A 253 7.23 -1.08 4.64
CA VAL A 253 6.48 -0.47 3.54
C VAL A 253 7.26 -0.66 2.24
N VAL A 254 6.58 -1.16 1.21
CA VAL A 254 7.07 -1.17 -0.17
C VAL A 254 6.21 -0.20 -0.97
N TYR A 255 6.81 0.92 -1.35
CA TYR A 255 6.13 1.94 -2.14
C TYR A 255 6.53 1.83 -3.60
N ILE A 256 5.56 1.71 -4.48
CA ILE A 256 5.73 1.54 -5.92
C ILE A 256 5.17 2.76 -6.64
N GLY A 257 6.04 3.63 -7.11
CA GLY A 257 5.68 4.70 -8.04
C GLY A 257 5.65 4.13 -9.46
N CYS A 258 4.47 3.77 -9.94
CA CYS A 258 4.26 3.15 -11.24
C CYS A 258 3.74 4.18 -12.26
N GLY A 259 4.62 4.71 -13.08
CA GLY A 259 4.28 5.71 -14.11
C GLY A 259 3.92 7.09 -13.57
N GLU A 260 4.32 7.38 -12.33
CA GLU A 260 4.10 8.67 -11.70
C GLU A 260 5.07 9.73 -12.20
N ARG A 261 4.77 10.99 -11.89
CA ARG A 261 5.61 12.11 -12.29
C ARG A 261 6.89 12.15 -11.48
N GLY A 262 7.99 12.52 -12.12
CA GLY A 262 9.29 12.61 -11.46
C GLY A 262 9.32 13.55 -10.25
N ASN A 263 8.55 14.66 -10.28
CA ASN A 263 8.45 15.56 -9.14
C ASN A 263 7.75 14.92 -7.93
N GLU A 264 6.69 14.14 -8.11
CA GLU A 264 5.99 13.45 -7.02
C GLU A 264 6.90 12.40 -6.38
N MET A 265 7.67 11.66 -7.19
CA MET A 265 8.70 10.74 -6.66
C MET A 265 9.82 11.49 -5.93
N THR A 266 10.22 12.66 -6.41
CA THR A 266 11.24 13.49 -5.74
C THR A 266 10.77 13.94 -4.36
N ASP A 267 9.48 14.25 -4.21
CA ASP A 267 8.91 14.63 -2.91
C ASP A 267 9.00 13.46 -1.91
N VAL A 268 8.66 12.24 -2.33
CA VAL A 268 8.85 11.03 -1.51
C VAL A 268 10.30 10.85 -1.09
N LEU A 269 11.24 10.99 -2.04
CA LEU A 269 12.68 10.81 -1.79
C LEU A 269 13.26 11.87 -0.84
N ARG A 270 12.67 13.05 -0.78
CA ARG A 270 13.07 14.12 0.15
C ARG A 270 12.42 13.97 1.52
N GLU A 271 11.12 13.68 1.55
CA GLU A 271 10.36 13.67 2.81
C GLU A 271 10.65 12.43 3.68
N PHE A 272 10.71 11.24 3.07
CA PHE A 272 10.82 10.00 3.86
C PHE A 272 12.10 9.89 4.70
N PRO A 273 13.28 10.34 4.25
CA PRO A 273 14.47 10.35 5.10
C PRO A 273 14.38 11.32 6.30
N GLU A 274 13.64 12.42 6.14
CA GLU A 274 13.51 13.46 7.18
C GLU A 274 12.43 13.13 8.21
N LEU A 275 11.41 12.37 7.81
CA LEU A 275 10.29 11.97 8.66
C LEU A 275 10.68 10.83 9.59
N LYS A 276 10.18 10.93 10.82
CA LYS A 276 10.40 9.90 11.84
C LYS A 276 9.14 9.08 12.06
N ASP A 277 9.32 7.78 12.19
CA ASP A 277 8.26 6.88 12.63
C ASP A 277 7.89 7.18 14.09
N PRO A 278 6.63 7.54 14.40
CA PRO A 278 6.23 7.89 15.75
C PRO A 278 6.40 6.75 16.77
N ARG A 279 6.46 5.50 16.30
CA ARG A 279 6.62 4.31 17.15
C ARG A 279 8.08 4.05 17.53
N THR A 280 9.00 4.31 16.62
CA THR A 280 10.42 3.96 16.78
C THR A 280 11.32 5.17 16.95
N GLY A 281 10.89 6.35 16.52
CA GLY A 281 11.70 7.57 16.47
C GLY A 281 12.76 7.59 15.34
N GLU A 282 12.87 6.50 14.59
CA GLU A 282 13.81 6.36 13.47
C GLU A 282 13.25 6.93 12.17
N SER A 283 14.12 7.21 11.19
CA SER A 283 13.68 7.63 9.84
C SER A 283 12.78 6.58 9.21
N LEU A 284 11.72 7.02 8.52
CA LEU A 284 10.80 6.14 7.79
C LEU A 284 11.52 5.32 6.70
N MET A 285 12.59 5.84 6.11
CA MET A 285 13.38 5.08 5.12
C MET A 285 13.95 3.79 5.72
N LYS A 286 14.22 3.73 7.01
CA LYS A 286 14.76 2.54 7.68
C LYS A 286 13.81 1.33 7.73
N ARG A 287 12.58 1.50 7.28
CA ARG A 287 11.59 0.43 7.10
C ARG A 287 10.96 0.41 5.70
N THR A 288 11.51 1.17 4.76
CA THR A 288 10.87 1.39 3.45
C THR A 288 11.77 0.91 2.31
N VAL A 289 11.14 0.31 1.30
CA VAL A 289 11.71 0.02 -0.02
C VAL A 289 10.94 0.84 -1.04
N LEU A 290 11.65 1.58 -1.90
CA LEU A 290 11.06 2.41 -2.95
C LEU A 290 11.32 1.81 -4.32
N ILE A 291 10.27 1.68 -5.12
CA ILE A 291 10.36 1.35 -6.55
C ILE A 291 9.90 2.58 -7.32
N ALA A 292 10.81 3.21 -8.03
CA ALA A 292 10.56 4.43 -8.79
C ALA A 292 10.62 4.14 -10.29
N ASN A 293 9.46 3.97 -10.90
CA ASN A 293 9.31 3.96 -12.34
C ASN A 293 8.49 5.18 -12.76
N THR A 294 9.18 6.22 -13.21
CA THR A 294 8.53 7.47 -13.61
C THR A 294 7.91 7.38 -15.01
N SER A 295 7.08 8.34 -15.37
CA SER A 295 6.30 8.33 -16.61
C SER A 295 7.14 8.40 -17.88
N ASP A 296 8.39 8.87 -17.78
CA ASP A 296 9.39 8.96 -18.86
C ASP A 296 10.24 7.69 -19.01
N MET A 297 10.16 6.75 -18.05
CA MET A 297 10.85 5.47 -18.14
C MET A 297 10.13 4.48 -19.07
N PRO A 298 10.82 3.45 -19.57
CA PRO A 298 10.25 2.48 -20.51
C PRO A 298 8.98 1.80 -20.00
N VAL A 299 8.01 1.64 -20.90
CA VAL A 299 6.68 1.06 -20.60
C VAL A 299 6.78 -0.36 -20.03
N ALA A 300 7.70 -1.15 -20.55
CA ALA A 300 7.93 -2.52 -20.10
C ALA A 300 8.40 -2.59 -18.65
N ALA A 301 9.33 -1.70 -18.25
CA ALA A 301 9.78 -1.59 -16.87
C ALA A 301 8.64 -1.12 -15.94
N ARG A 302 7.74 -0.27 -16.44
CA ARG A 302 6.52 0.13 -15.72
C ARG A 302 5.63 -1.07 -15.45
N GLU A 303 5.40 -1.92 -16.44
CA GLU A 303 4.60 -3.14 -16.27
C GLU A 303 5.24 -4.09 -15.23
N ALA A 304 6.55 -4.24 -15.24
CA ALA A 304 7.26 -5.10 -14.29
C ALA A 304 7.29 -4.57 -12.87
N SER A 305 7.27 -3.24 -12.67
CA SER A 305 7.48 -2.58 -11.37
C SER A 305 6.55 -3.08 -10.27
N VAL A 306 5.30 -3.34 -10.60
CA VAL A 306 4.29 -3.82 -9.65
C VAL A 306 4.61 -5.24 -9.18
N SER A 307 5.00 -6.11 -10.11
CA SER A 307 5.41 -7.50 -9.79
C SER A 307 6.71 -7.55 -8.99
N THR A 308 7.66 -6.67 -9.30
CA THR A 308 8.92 -6.52 -8.56
C THR A 308 8.65 -6.13 -7.11
N GLY A 309 7.85 -5.08 -6.90
CA GLY A 309 7.56 -4.57 -5.56
C GLY A 309 6.81 -5.57 -4.69
N ILE A 310 5.79 -6.22 -5.23
CA ILE A 310 5.01 -7.18 -4.42
C ILE A 310 5.82 -8.44 -4.09
N THR A 311 6.75 -8.86 -4.94
CA THR A 311 7.65 -9.99 -4.64
C THR A 311 8.61 -9.66 -3.50
N ILE A 312 9.17 -8.46 -3.47
CA ILE A 312 9.99 -7.97 -2.35
C ILE A 312 9.15 -7.95 -1.06
N ALA A 313 7.93 -7.46 -1.12
CA ALA A 313 7.02 -7.43 0.02
C ALA A 313 6.69 -8.83 0.56
N GLU A 314 6.44 -9.81 -0.32
CA GLU A 314 6.22 -11.20 0.08
C GLU A 314 7.43 -11.81 0.78
N TYR A 315 8.64 -11.47 0.38
CA TYR A 315 9.85 -11.95 1.04
C TYR A 315 9.94 -11.46 2.49
N PHE A 316 9.63 -10.19 2.75
CA PHE A 316 9.56 -9.67 4.12
C PHE A 316 8.37 -10.23 4.90
N ARG A 317 7.23 -10.46 4.26
CA ARG A 317 6.11 -11.18 4.86
C ARG A 317 6.52 -12.57 5.34
N ASP A 318 7.32 -13.29 4.56
CA ASP A 318 7.80 -14.64 4.90
C ASP A 318 8.70 -14.66 6.15
N MET A 319 9.28 -13.53 6.52
CA MET A 319 9.99 -13.36 7.80
C MET A 319 9.06 -13.20 9.00
N GLY A 320 7.74 -13.10 8.78
CA GLY A 320 6.74 -12.88 9.81
C GLY A 320 6.41 -11.42 10.07
N TYR A 321 6.80 -10.50 9.18
CA TYR A 321 6.48 -9.08 9.28
C TYR A 321 5.10 -8.76 8.72
N ASP A 322 4.50 -7.70 9.25
CA ASP A 322 3.36 -7.02 8.66
C ASP A 322 3.88 -6.02 7.61
N VAL A 323 3.58 -6.28 6.35
CA VAL A 323 4.08 -5.48 5.22
C VAL A 323 2.93 -4.79 4.51
N ALA A 324 3.11 -3.52 4.13
CA ALA A 324 2.19 -2.82 3.24
C ALA A 324 2.84 -2.57 1.88
N VAL A 325 2.13 -2.90 0.82
CA VAL A 325 2.45 -2.50 -0.56
C VAL A 325 1.53 -1.39 -0.98
N ILE A 326 2.10 -0.29 -1.42
CA ILE A 326 1.36 0.87 -1.92
C ILE A 326 1.76 1.08 -3.37
N ALA A 327 0.81 0.95 -4.30
CA ALA A 327 1.04 1.12 -5.73
C ALA A 327 0.37 2.41 -6.24
N ASP A 328 1.16 3.36 -6.67
CA ASP A 328 0.73 4.63 -7.26
C ASP A 328 1.26 4.77 -8.70
N SER A 329 0.49 4.48 -9.76
CA SER A 329 -0.89 4.04 -9.70
C SER A 329 -1.10 2.76 -10.54
N THR A 330 -2.09 1.94 -10.16
CA THR A 330 -2.46 0.74 -10.93
C THR A 330 -3.08 1.07 -12.29
N SER A 331 -3.63 2.28 -12.48
CA SER A 331 -4.09 2.76 -13.79
C SER A 331 -2.94 2.90 -14.77
N ARG A 332 -1.80 3.41 -14.34
CA ARG A 332 -0.60 3.52 -15.19
C ARG A 332 -0.01 2.16 -15.53
N TRP A 333 -0.13 1.21 -14.62
CA TRP A 333 0.20 -0.18 -14.89
C TRP A 333 -0.74 -0.79 -15.96
N ALA A 334 -2.06 -0.56 -15.84
CA ALA A 334 -3.03 -1.00 -16.83
C ALA A 334 -2.80 -0.35 -18.21
N GLU A 335 -2.42 0.93 -18.26
CA GLU A 335 -2.02 1.60 -19.50
C GLU A 335 -0.81 0.92 -20.15
N ALA A 336 0.17 0.51 -19.36
CA ALA A 336 1.33 -0.24 -19.85
C ALA A 336 0.90 -1.60 -20.43
N LEU A 337 0.00 -2.32 -19.77
CA LEU A 337 -0.59 -3.56 -20.30
C LEU A 337 -1.32 -3.33 -21.63
N ARG A 338 -2.10 -2.25 -21.74
CA ARG A 338 -2.81 -1.88 -22.97
C ARG A 338 -1.83 -1.59 -24.12
N GLU A 339 -0.77 -0.83 -23.86
CA GLU A 339 0.24 -0.53 -24.87
C GLU A 339 0.96 -1.78 -25.35
N MET A 340 1.32 -2.68 -24.43
CA MET A 340 1.98 -3.94 -24.79
C MET A 340 1.08 -4.87 -25.58
N SER A 341 -0.17 -5.04 -25.16
CA SER A 341 -1.18 -5.82 -25.87
C SER A 341 -1.41 -5.31 -27.31
N GLY A 342 -1.51 -3.98 -27.46
CA GLY A 342 -1.64 -3.35 -28.78
C GLY A 342 -0.43 -3.62 -29.70
N ARG A 343 0.79 -3.62 -29.16
CA ARG A 343 2.00 -3.94 -29.93
C ARG A 343 2.12 -5.42 -30.29
N LEU A 344 1.56 -6.31 -29.46
CA LEU A 344 1.43 -7.74 -29.73
C LEU A 344 0.32 -8.07 -30.73
N GLU A 345 -0.44 -7.05 -31.17
CA GLU A 345 -1.60 -7.22 -32.07
C GLU A 345 -2.66 -8.16 -31.48
N GLU A 346 -2.78 -8.19 -30.13
CA GLU A 346 -3.81 -8.95 -29.44
C GLU A 346 -5.19 -8.31 -29.66
N MET A 347 -6.24 -9.14 -29.62
CA MET A 347 -7.60 -8.62 -29.77
C MET A 347 -7.95 -7.72 -28.58
N PRO A 348 -8.27 -6.43 -28.81
CA PRO A 348 -8.58 -5.51 -27.73
C PRO A 348 -9.93 -5.85 -27.09
N GLY A 349 -10.00 -5.71 -25.77
CA GLY A 349 -11.23 -5.71 -25.01
C GLY A 349 -11.83 -4.30 -24.91
N GLU A 350 -12.58 -4.07 -23.82
CA GLU A 350 -13.22 -2.80 -23.54
C GLU A 350 -12.20 -1.65 -23.44
N GLU A 351 -12.48 -0.52 -24.08
CA GLU A 351 -11.60 0.67 -24.18
C GLU A 351 -10.16 0.38 -24.65
N GLY A 352 -9.95 -0.71 -25.39
CA GLY A 352 -8.64 -1.10 -25.90
C GLY A 352 -7.73 -1.79 -24.88
N TYR A 353 -8.21 -2.08 -23.67
CA TYR A 353 -7.49 -2.88 -22.71
C TYR A 353 -7.44 -4.35 -23.12
N PRO A 354 -6.41 -5.12 -22.68
CA PRO A 354 -6.39 -6.55 -22.93
C PRO A 354 -7.53 -7.27 -22.20
N ALA A 355 -8.09 -8.30 -22.80
CA ALA A 355 -9.17 -9.10 -22.21
C ALA A 355 -8.81 -9.68 -20.82
N TYR A 356 -7.52 -9.86 -20.56
CA TYR A 356 -6.99 -10.38 -19.29
C TYR A 356 -6.70 -9.30 -18.22
N LEU A 357 -7.09 -8.05 -18.43
CA LEU A 357 -6.86 -6.96 -17.46
C LEU A 357 -7.32 -7.32 -16.05
N ALA A 358 -8.58 -7.78 -15.93
CA ALA A 358 -9.16 -8.15 -14.63
C ALA A 358 -8.37 -9.29 -13.96
N SER A 359 -7.93 -10.28 -14.74
CA SER A 359 -7.11 -11.38 -14.21
C SER A 359 -5.75 -10.90 -13.70
N ARG A 360 -5.11 -9.96 -14.38
CA ARG A 360 -3.84 -9.38 -13.95
C ARG A 360 -3.98 -8.57 -12.66
N LEU A 361 -5.04 -7.75 -12.55
CA LEU A 361 -5.37 -7.03 -11.32
C LEU A 361 -5.66 -8.01 -10.17
N ALA A 362 -6.44 -9.06 -10.43
CA ALA A 362 -6.73 -10.09 -9.43
C ALA A 362 -5.45 -10.78 -8.94
N GLN A 363 -4.54 -11.17 -9.85
CA GLN A 363 -3.25 -11.78 -9.49
C GLN A 363 -2.41 -10.89 -8.57
N PHE A 364 -2.41 -9.58 -8.78
CA PHE A 364 -1.74 -8.63 -7.90
C PHE A 364 -2.36 -8.61 -6.51
N TYR A 365 -3.67 -8.36 -6.41
CA TYR A 365 -4.34 -8.25 -5.13
C TYR A 365 -4.45 -9.58 -4.37
N GLU A 366 -4.51 -10.72 -5.05
CA GLU A 366 -4.53 -12.06 -4.44
C GLU A 366 -3.22 -12.41 -3.72
N ARG A 367 -2.11 -11.74 -4.05
CA ARG A 367 -0.84 -11.89 -3.32
C ARG A 367 -0.88 -11.25 -1.93
N ALA A 368 -1.82 -10.34 -1.67
CA ALA A 368 -2.12 -9.84 -0.34
C ALA A 368 -2.78 -10.92 0.52
N GLY A 369 -2.51 -10.90 1.82
CA GLY A 369 -3.13 -11.80 2.77
C GLY A 369 -2.43 -11.85 4.11
N SER A 370 -3.13 -12.40 5.11
CA SER A 370 -2.55 -12.83 6.36
C SER A 370 -2.25 -14.33 6.23
N VAL A 371 -0.99 -14.70 6.36
CA VAL A 371 -0.54 -16.06 6.06
C VAL A 371 0.26 -16.67 7.19
N GLU A 372 0.21 -17.98 7.28
CA GLU A 372 1.18 -18.81 7.98
C GLU A 372 2.33 -19.08 7.01
N CYS A 373 3.51 -18.60 7.38
CA CYS A 373 4.69 -18.73 6.54
C CYS A 373 5.12 -20.21 6.42
N ILE A 374 5.82 -20.54 5.34
CA ILE A 374 6.49 -21.84 5.26
C ILE A 374 7.61 -21.91 6.30
N GLY A 375 7.94 -23.11 6.75
CA GLY A 375 8.96 -23.37 7.77
C GLY A 375 8.44 -24.28 8.85
N SER A 376 9.33 -24.69 9.76
CA SER A 376 9.01 -25.56 10.89
C SER A 376 8.42 -24.80 12.08
N ASP A 377 8.53 -23.48 12.11
CA ASP A 377 7.98 -22.61 13.13
C ASP A 377 6.58 -22.07 12.75
N GLU A 378 5.76 -21.78 13.74
CA GLU A 378 4.41 -21.21 13.54
C GLU A 378 4.47 -19.69 13.29
N ARG A 379 5.22 -19.27 12.29
CA ARG A 379 5.42 -17.87 11.98
C ARG A 379 4.28 -17.33 11.11
N ARG A 380 3.71 -16.20 11.49
CA ARG A 380 2.68 -15.49 10.74
C ARG A 380 3.20 -14.15 10.24
N GLY A 381 2.84 -13.84 9.01
CA GLY A 381 3.09 -12.54 8.39
C GLY A 381 1.86 -12.04 7.64
N SER A 382 1.82 -10.76 7.34
CA SER A 382 0.76 -10.19 6.53
C SER A 382 1.30 -9.29 5.42
N LEU A 383 0.59 -9.26 4.30
CA LEU A 383 0.84 -8.34 3.20
C LEU A 383 -0.47 -7.65 2.84
N THR A 384 -0.51 -6.34 3.08
CA THR A 384 -1.64 -5.46 2.75
C THR A 384 -1.33 -4.76 1.44
N ALA A 385 -2.26 -4.79 0.47
CA ALA A 385 -2.08 -4.15 -0.82
C ALA A 385 -3.06 -2.98 -0.99
N VAL A 386 -2.52 -1.80 -1.28
CA VAL A 386 -3.29 -0.58 -1.56
C VAL A 386 -2.89 -0.05 -2.93
N GLY A 387 -3.85 0.07 -3.84
CA GLY A 387 -3.62 0.58 -5.18
C GLY A 387 -4.38 1.87 -5.45
N ALA A 388 -3.68 2.89 -5.97
CA ALA A 388 -4.35 4.08 -6.50
C ALA A 388 -4.94 3.78 -7.88
N VAL A 389 -6.12 4.31 -8.12
CA VAL A 389 -6.78 4.26 -9.43
C VAL A 389 -7.06 5.68 -9.90
N SER A 390 -6.72 5.98 -11.15
CA SER A 390 -6.87 7.31 -11.74
C SER A 390 -7.88 7.27 -12.90
N PRO A 391 -9.19 7.19 -12.60
CA PRO A 391 -10.20 7.13 -13.64
C PRO A 391 -10.22 8.44 -14.44
N PRO A 392 -10.20 8.40 -15.78
CA PRO A 392 -10.32 9.58 -16.62
C PRO A 392 -11.61 10.35 -16.31
N GLY A 393 -11.50 11.65 -16.07
CA GLY A 393 -12.65 12.49 -15.72
C GLY A 393 -13.35 12.14 -14.39
N GLY A 394 -12.80 11.23 -13.60
CA GLY A 394 -13.43 10.74 -12.37
C GLY A 394 -14.51 9.69 -12.59
N ASP A 395 -14.61 9.15 -13.80
CA ASP A 395 -15.63 8.16 -14.16
C ASP A 395 -15.24 6.76 -13.67
N LEU A 396 -15.92 6.30 -12.61
CA LEU A 396 -15.71 4.97 -12.04
C LEU A 396 -16.28 3.83 -12.89
N SER A 397 -16.96 4.11 -14.00
CA SER A 397 -17.48 3.08 -14.92
C SER A 397 -16.41 2.54 -15.89
N GLU A 398 -15.22 3.16 -15.93
CA GLU A 398 -14.12 2.71 -16.77
C GLU A 398 -13.57 1.33 -16.36
N PRO A 399 -12.94 0.56 -17.31
CA PRO A 399 -12.62 -0.85 -17.08
C PRO A 399 -11.70 -1.14 -15.90
N VAL A 400 -10.70 -0.28 -15.64
CA VAL A 400 -9.74 -0.50 -14.54
C VAL A 400 -10.42 -0.32 -13.19
N SER A 401 -11.23 0.74 -13.03
CA SER A 401 -12.00 0.99 -11.82
C SER A 401 -13.01 -0.12 -11.55
N GLN A 402 -13.75 -0.55 -12.59
CA GLN A 402 -14.74 -1.61 -12.47
C GLN A 402 -14.11 -2.96 -12.12
N ALA A 403 -12.99 -3.32 -12.75
CA ALA A 403 -12.26 -4.53 -12.41
C ALA A 403 -11.71 -4.47 -10.97
N THR A 404 -11.16 -3.33 -10.57
CA THR A 404 -10.61 -3.15 -9.22
C THR A 404 -11.69 -3.24 -8.14
N MET A 405 -12.86 -2.60 -8.34
CA MET A 405 -13.99 -2.65 -7.39
C MET A 405 -14.50 -4.07 -7.13
N ARG A 406 -14.40 -4.97 -8.12
CA ARG A 406 -14.82 -6.37 -7.95
C ARG A 406 -13.83 -7.22 -7.16
N ILE A 407 -12.60 -6.75 -7.01
CA ILE A 407 -11.48 -7.50 -6.40
C ILE A 407 -11.21 -7.02 -4.98
N VAL A 408 -11.12 -5.70 -4.77
CA VAL A 408 -10.75 -5.13 -3.46
C VAL A 408 -11.91 -5.19 -2.46
N LYS A 409 -11.54 -5.30 -1.18
CA LYS A 409 -12.51 -5.31 -0.08
C LYS A 409 -12.78 -3.92 0.49
N VAL A 410 -11.88 -2.97 0.27
CA VAL A 410 -12.01 -1.59 0.74
C VAL A 410 -11.87 -0.63 -0.45
N PHE A 411 -12.72 0.38 -0.46
CA PHE A 411 -12.76 1.36 -1.55
C PHE A 411 -12.90 2.75 -0.95
N TRP A 412 -11.86 3.57 -1.10
CA TRP A 412 -11.81 4.95 -0.61
C TRP A 412 -11.97 5.91 -1.79
N ALA A 413 -13.20 6.17 -2.18
CA ALA A 413 -13.53 7.02 -3.32
C ALA A 413 -13.20 8.48 -3.04
N LEU A 414 -12.25 9.06 -3.77
CA LEU A 414 -11.92 10.47 -3.68
C LEU A 414 -12.86 11.30 -4.54
N ASP A 415 -13.34 12.40 -3.98
CA ASP A 415 -14.30 13.31 -4.60
C ASP A 415 -13.67 14.68 -4.83
N SER A 416 -13.66 15.14 -6.08
CA SER A 416 -13.16 16.45 -6.44
C SER A 416 -13.95 17.61 -5.80
N SER A 417 -15.26 17.42 -5.54
CA SER A 417 -16.08 18.43 -4.88
C SER A 417 -15.63 18.69 -3.44
N LEU A 418 -15.21 17.64 -2.72
CA LEU A 418 -14.60 17.75 -1.39
C LEU A 418 -13.23 18.44 -1.46
N ALA A 419 -12.41 18.07 -2.45
CA ALA A 419 -11.10 18.67 -2.66
C ALA A 419 -11.22 20.17 -2.96
N TYR A 420 -12.18 20.60 -3.81
CA TYR A 420 -12.46 22.01 -4.09
C TYR A 420 -12.89 22.78 -2.84
N LYS A 421 -13.62 22.14 -1.93
CA LYS A 421 -13.98 22.70 -0.62
C LYS A 421 -12.83 22.65 0.39
N ARG A 422 -11.65 22.18 -0.01
CA ARG A 422 -10.48 21.96 0.87
C ARG A 422 -10.76 21.01 2.04
N HIS A 423 -11.70 20.10 1.83
CA HIS A 423 -11.94 19.01 2.77
C HIS A 423 -11.01 17.84 2.43
N PHE A 424 -10.01 17.60 3.27
CA PHE A 424 -9.05 16.51 3.12
C PHE A 424 -9.00 15.63 4.38
N PRO A 425 -8.77 14.32 4.23
CA PRO A 425 -8.77 13.55 2.99
C PRO A 425 -10.10 13.67 2.25
N ALA A 426 -10.05 13.84 0.91
CA ALA A 426 -11.26 14.06 0.11
C ALA A 426 -12.02 12.74 -0.17
N ILE A 427 -12.03 11.83 0.79
CA ILE A 427 -12.71 10.53 0.72
C ILE A 427 -14.20 10.76 0.95
N ASN A 428 -15.00 10.41 -0.05
CA ASN A 428 -16.45 10.54 0.02
C ASN A 428 -17.04 9.39 0.85
N TRP A 429 -17.67 9.73 1.98
CA TRP A 429 -18.24 8.77 2.92
C TRP A 429 -19.51 8.07 2.43
N LEU A 430 -20.18 8.59 1.39
CA LEU A 430 -21.38 7.96 0.81
C LEU A 430 -21.04 6.95 -0.28
N SER A 431 -19.90 7.10 -0.97
CA SER A 431 -19.47 6.23 -2.07
C SER A 431 -18.34 5.28 -1.70
N SER A 432 -17.74 5.43 -0.52
CA SER A 432 -16.71 4.55 0.02
C SER A 432 -17.31 3.40 0.82
N TYR A 433 -16.56 2.30 0.92
CA TYR A 433 -16.96 1.14 1.71
C TYR A 433 -15.78 0.33 2.25
N SER A 434 -16.03 -0.45 3.30
CA SER A 434 -15.14 -1.49 3.78
C SER A 434 -15.96 -2.75 4.05
N LEU A 435 -15.52 -3.87 3.46
CA LEU A 435 -16.11 -5.19 3.68
C LEU A 435 -15.43 -5.95 4.85
N TYR A 436 -14.52 -5.30 5.58
CA TYR A 436 -13.85 -5.89 6.73
C TYR A 436 -14.55 -5.61 8.07
N LEU A 437 -15.61 -4.79 8.10
CA LEU A 437 -16.24 -4.36 9.34
C LEU A 437 -16.61 -5.53 10.27
N ASP A 438 -17.29 -6.56 9.74
CA ASP A 438 -17.71 -7.72 10.53
C ASP A 438 -16.51 -8.55 11.01
N SER A 439 -15.47 -8.70 10.18
CA SER A 439 -14.28 -9.49 10.54
C SER A 439 -13.38 -8.77 11.54
N LEU A 440 -13.40 -7.44 11.57
CA LEU A 440 -12.63 -6.59 12.48
C LEU A 440 -13.38 -6.28 13.79
N LYS A 441 -14.72 -6.40 13.80
CA LYS A 441 -15.54 -6.09 14.97
C LYS A 441 -15.05 -6.77 16.26
N PRO A 442 -14.70 -8.06 16.29
CA PRO A 442 -14.19 -8.69 17.52
C PRO A 442 -12.93 -8.01 18.08
N TRP A 443 -12.02 -7.59 17.21
CA TRP A 443 -10.81 -6.88 17.61
C TRP A 443 -11.14 -5.51 18.19
N PHE A 444 -12.03 -4.75 17.55
CA PHE A 444 -12.47 -3.45 18.05
C PHE A 444 -13.20 -3.57 19.40
N ASP A 445 -14.10 -4.56 19.53
CA ASP A 445 -14.84 -4.79 20.78
C ASP A 445 -13.88 -5.13 21.95
N GLU A 446 -12.83 -5.91 21.68
CA GLU A 446 -11.84 -6.31 22.69
C GLU A 446 -10.88 -5.17 23.07
N ASN A 447 -10.43 -4.37 22.09
CA ASN A 447 -9.39 -3.36 22.31
C ASN A 447 -9.92 -1.95 22.57
N LEU A 448 -11.07 -1.60 22.00
CA LEU A 448 -11.67 -0.24 22.12
C LEU A 448 -13.03 -0.24 22.80
N GLY A 449 -13.63 -1.41 23.02
CA GLY A 449 -14.98 -1.56 23.51
C GLY A 449 -16.05 -1.54 22.41
N PRO A 450 -17.24 -2.13 22.69
CA PRO A 450 -18.33 -2.27 21.71
C PRO A 450 -18.90 -0.92 21.25
N GLU A 451 -18.71 0.14 22.02
CA GLU A 451 -19.19 1.49 21.72
C GLU A 451 -18.56 2.04 20.43
N PHE A 452 -17.30 1.71 20.16
CA PHE A 452 -16.57 2.24 18.99
C PHE A 452 -17.30 1.94 17.67
N MET A 453 -17.71 0.69 17.46
CA MET A 453 -18.45 0.29 16.26
C MET A 453 -19.89 0.80 16.24
N GLN A 454 -20.51 0.97 17.41
CA GLN A 454 -21.84 1.59 17.52
C GLN A 454 -21.77 3.07 17.14
N ASP A 455 -20.79 3.79 17.64
CA ASP A 455 -20.57 5.21 17.36
C ASP A 455 -20.25 5.46 15.88
N ARG A 456 -19.42 4.60 15.27
CA ARG A 456 -19.25 4.59 13.81
C ARG A 456 -20.58 4.48 13.07
N THR A 457 -21.42 3.54 13.49
CA THR A 457 -22.71 3.29 12.82
C THR A 457 -23.65 4.48 12.96
N LYS A 458 -23.71 5.09 14.16
CA LYS A 458 -24.47 6.32 14.40
C LYS A 458 -23.99 7.48 13.53
N ALA A 459 -22.67 7.71 13.50
CA ALA A 459 -22.07 8.77 12.69
C ALA A 459 -22.37 8.60 11.19
N MET A 460 -22.28 7.37 10.66
CA MET A 460 -22.66 7.08 9.27
C MET A 460 -24.15 7.33 9.02
N GLY A 461 -25.02 6.97 9.96
CA GLY A 461 -26.44 7.25 9.87
C GLY A 461 -26.73 8.76 9.83
N ILE A 462 -26.05 9.55 10.64
CA ILE A 462 -26.17 11.02 10.65
C ILE A 462 -25.74 11.61 9.29
N LEU A 463 -24.62 11.15 8.73
CA LEU A 463 -24.14 11.61 7.43
C LEU A 463 -25.07 11.23 6.27
N GLN A 464 -25.68 10.05 6.33
CA GLN A 464 -26.70 9.62 5.35
C GLN A 464 -27.97 10.47 5.46
N ASN A 465 -28.44 10.73 6.68
CA ASN A 465 -29.60 11.60 6.92
C ASN A 465 -29.32 13.05 6.46
N GLU A 466 -28.11 13.57 6.68
CA GLU A 466 -27.70 14.87 6.15
C GLU A 466 -27.86 14.96 4.64
N ALA A 467 -27.49 13.93 3.89
CA ALA A 467 -27.64 13.92 2.44
C ALA A 467 -29.11 14.12 2.03
N SER A 468 -30.03 13.38 2.66
CA SER A 468 -31.48 13.50 2.41
C SER A 468 -32.04 14.87 2.86
N LEU A 469 -31.61 15.38 4.01
CA LEU A 469 -32.03 16.70 4.50
C LEU A 469 -31.51 17.84 3.61
N ASN A 470 -30.32 17.73 3.04
CA ASN A 470 -29.79 18.73 2.13
C ASN A 470 -30.60 18.86 0.83
N GLU A 471 -31.20 17.77 0.33
CA GLU A 471 -32.14 17.83 -0.81
C GLU A 471 -33.40 18.67 -0.44
N ILE A 472 -33.91 18.48 0.76
CA ILE A 472 -35.06 19.26 1.27
C ILE A 472 -34.64 20.73 1.44
N VAL A 473 -33.49 21.00 2.03
CA VAL A 473 -32.97 22.37 2.24
C VAL A 473 -32.83 23.13 0.93
N GLN A 474 -32.41 22.47 -0.14
CA GLN A 474 -32.29 23.09 -1.47
C GLN A 474 -33.66 23.52 -2.03
N LEU A 475 -34.75 22.85 -1.65
CA LEU A 475 -36.09 23.11 -2.13
C LEU A 475 -36.82 24.17 -1.30
N VAL A 476 -36.74 24.09 0.03
CA VAL A 476 -37.58 24.90 0.94
C VAL A 476 -36.79 25.81 1.90
N GLY A 477 -35.47 25.72 1.91
CA GLY A 477 -34.59 26.48 2.80
C GLY A 477 -34.41 25.81 4.17
N LYS A 478 -33.32 26.20 4.86
CA LYS A 478 -32.92 25.64 6.16
C LYS A 478 -33.91 25.97 7.30
N ASP A 479 -34.51 27.14 7.23
CA ASP A 479 -35.42 27.64 8.27
C ASP A 479 -36.77 26.91 8.30
N ALA A 480 -37.07 26.14 7.25
CA ALA A 480 -38.29 25.31 7.22
C ALA A 480 -38.12 23.97 7.95
N LEU A 481 -36.92 23.64 8.37
CA LEU A 481 -36.64 22.38 9.10
C LEU A 481 -37.02 22.49 10.56
N GLY A 482 -37.54 21.40 11.14
CA GLY A 482 -37.72 21.26 12.58
C GLY A 482 -36.38 21.29 13.36
N ALA A 483 -36.46 21.63 14.64
CA ALA A 483 -35.29 21.74 15.50
C ALA A 483 -34.42 20.46 15.51
N GLY A 484 -35.05 19.28 15.50
CA GLY A 484 -34.34 17.99 15.43
C GLY A 484 -33.56 17.78 14.13
N ASP A 485 -34.09 18.22 12.98
CA ASP A 485 -33.45 18.13 11.70
C ASP A 485 -32.32 19.16 11.57
N GLN A 486 -32.50 20.37 12.11
CA GLN A 486 -31.46 21.38 12.22
C GLN A 486 -30.27 20.86 13.06
N LEU A 487 -30.56 20.17 14.18
CA LEU A 487 -29.53 19.52 14.99
C LEU A 487 -28.81 18.42 14.20
N THR A 488 -29.56 17.61 13.44
CA THR A 488 -28.92 16.57 12.59
C THR A 488 -27.95 17.18 11.59
N LEU A 489 -28.29 18.30 10.95
CA LEU A 489 -27.38 19.01 10.05
C LEU A 489 -26.16 19.58 10.78
N GLU A 490 -26.32 20.11 12.00
CA GLU A 490 -25.22 20.63 12.80
C GLU A 490 -24.26 19.51 13.22
N VAL A 491 -24.78 18.40 13.74
CA VAL A 491 -23.96 17.25 14.13
C VAL A 491 -23.27 16.62 12.93
N ALA A 492 -23.94 16.51 11.79
CA ALA A 492 -23.31 16.05 10.55
C ALA A 492 -22.15 16.96 10.13
N ARG A 493 -22.30 18.28 10.28
CA ARG A 493 -21.22 19.24 10.05
C ARG A 493 -20.04 18.98 11.00
N MET A 494 -20.32 18.74 12.30
CA MET A 494 -19.27 18.40 13.27
C MET A 494 -18.54 17.11 12.88
N VAL A 495 -19.28 16.06 12.49
CA VAL A 495 -18.64 14.81 12.03
C VAL A 495 -17.75 15.07 10.81
N ARG A 496 -18.21 15.84 9.82
CA ARG A 496 -17.42 16.12 8.61
C ARG A 496 -16.20 17.02 8.89
N GLU A 497 -16.40 18.13 9.57
CA GLU A 497 -15.40 19.20 9.70
C GLU A 497 -14.51 19.00 10.92
N ASP A 498 -15.05 18.54 12.04
CA ASP A 498 -14.31 18.42 13.30
C ASP A 498 -13.69 17.02 13.49
N PHE A 499 -14.26 15.98 12.85
CA PHE A 499 -13.76 14.61 12.93
C PHE A 499 -13.12 14.11 11.63
N LEU A 500 -13.84 14.09 10.50
CA LEU A 500 -13.35 13.49 9.25
C LEU A 500 -12.29 14.33 8.57
N GLN A 501 -12.41 15.65 8.60
CA GLN A 501 -11.40 16.53 8.04
C GLN A 501 -10.13 16.49 8.89
N GLN A 502 -9.02 16.15 8.26
CA GLN A 502 -7.72 15.95 8.92
C GLN A 502 -6.60 16.59 8.08
N ASN A 503 -5.74 17.37 8.73
CA ASN A 503 -4.67 18.08 8.04
C ASN A 503 -3.37 17.28 8.03
N ALA A 504 -3.00 16.75 6.87
CA ALA A 504 -1.79 15.97 6.66
C ALA A 504 -0.48 16.76 6.88
N PHE A 505 -0.54 18.09 6.86
CA PHE A 505 0.63 18.98 6.97
C PHE A 505 0.78 19.63 8.36
N MET A 506 -0.10 19.29 9.30
CA MET A 506 0.00 19.70 10.69
C MET A 506 0.40 18.51 11.55
N ASP A 507 1.53 18.56 12.22
CA ASP A 507 2.06 17.44 13.01
C ASP A 507 1.05 16.91 14.03
N VAL A 508 0.32 17.80 14.70
CA VAL A 508 -0.68 17.43 15.71
C VAL A 508 -1.93 16.76 15.15
N ASP A 509 -2.23 16.95 13.87
CA ASP A 509 -3.45 16.41 13.22
C ASP A 509 -3.13 15.38 12.12
N SER A 510 -1.87 15.25 11.70
CA SER A 510 -1.46 14.31 10.65
C SER A 510 -1.65 12.85 11.02
N PHE A 511 -1.62 12.54 12.33
CA PHE A 511 -1.81 11.21 12.89
C PHE A 511 -2.76 11.27 14.10
N SER A 512 -3.72 10.37 14.16
CA SER A 512 -4.63 10.18 15.29
C SER A 512 -4.75 8.70 15.61
N ASP A 513 -4.39 8.30 16.83
CA ASP A 513 -4.55 6.92 17.28
C ASP A 513 -6.03 6.56 17.55
N TYR A 514 -6.33 5.27 17.68
CA TYR A 514 -7.69 4.79 17.90
C TYR A 514 -8.37 5.35 19.15
N GLU A 515 -7.63 5.51 20.26
CA GLU A 515 -8.20 6.04 21.50
C GLU A 515 -8.61 7.50 21.34
N ARG A 516 -7.79 8.30 20.68
CA ARG A 516 -8.10 9.68 20.36
C ARG A 516 -9.28 9.78 19.40
N GLN A 517 -9.34 8.93 18.37
CA GLN A 517 -10.47 8.85 17.45
C GLN A 517 -11.76 8.52 18.18
N LYS A 518 -11.73 7.48 19.04
CA LYS A 518 -12.89 7.07 19.87
C LYS A 518 -13.40 8.21 20.75
N LYS A 519 -12.50 8.87 21.50
CA LYS A 519 -12.88 9.97 22.38
C LYS A 519 -13.48 11.16 21.62
N LEU A 520 -12.89 11.56 20.51
CA LEU A 520 -13.36 12.69 19.71
C LEU A 520 -14.74 12.42 19.09
N LEU A 521 -14.93 11.24 18.48
CA LEU A 521 -16.22 10.88 17.92
C LEU A 521 -17.28 10.72 19.01
N GLY A 522 -16.94 10.05 20.11
CA GLY A 522 -17.83 9.89 21.26
C GLY A 522 -18.31 11.22 21.83
N MET A 523 -17.43 12.23 21.94
CA MET A 523 -17.79 13.57 22.37
C MET A 523 -18.78 14.28 21.44
N ILE A 524 -18.58 14.15 20.10
CA ILE A 524 -19.51 14.69 19.10
C ILE A 524 -20.89 14.01 19.20
N LEU A 525 -20.93 12.69 19.35
CA LEU A 525 -22.18 11.96 19.48
C LEU A 525 -22.87 12.19 20.82
N SER A 526 -22.12 12.43 21.89
CA SER A 526 -22.64 12.86 23.20
C SER A 526 -23.34 14.22 23.09
N TYR A 527 -22.75 15.16 22.33
CA TYR A 527 -23.39 16.44 22.01
C TYR A 527 -24.75 16.24 21.33
N ASP A 528 -24.85 15.34 20.34
CA ASP A 528 -26.11 15.02 19.67
C ASP A 528 -27.18 14.53 20.66
N VAL A 529 -26.85 13.57 21.51
CA VAL A 529 -27.76 12.97 22.47
C VAL A 529 -28.27 14.02 23.49
N LEU A 530 -27.34 14.78 24.06
CA LEU A 530 -27.69 15.80 25.07
C LEU A 530 -28.50 16.94 24.49
N CYS A 531 -28.19 17.39 23.27
CA CYS A 531 -28.95 18.44 22.60
C CYS A 531 -30.36 17.95 22.18
N ARG A 532 -30.54 16.71 21.75
CA ARG A 532 -31.88 16.14 21.47
C ARG A 532 -32.72 16.10 22.72
N ASP A 533 -32.16 15.67 23.84
CA ASP A 533 -32.82 15.66 25.12
C ASP A 533 -33.23 17.09 25.59
N ALA A 534 -32.36 18.06 25.41
CA ALA A 534 -32.63 19.46 25.74
C ALA A 534 -33.75 20.06 24.85
N ILE A 535 -33.70 19.80 23.54
CA ILE A 535 -34.74 20.24 22.57
C ILE A 535 -36.10 19.61 22.94
N ALA A 536 -36.14 18.33 23.31
CA ALA A 536 -37.34 17.67 23.77
C ALA A 536 -37.91 18.28 25.06
N LYS A 537 -37.12 18.98 25.85
CA LYS A 537 -37.50 19.75 27.05
C LYS A 537 -37.76 21.23 26.77
N GLY A 538 -37.88 21.64 25.51
CA GLY A 538 -38.20 23.00 25.10
C GLY A 538 -37.02 23.93 24.90
N ALA A 539 -35.76 23.44 24.97
CA ALA A 539 -34.59 24.26 24.75
C ALA A 539 -34.45 24.75 23.29
N SER A 540 -33.95 25.98 23.12
CA SER A 540 -33.69 26.57 21.82
C SER A 540 -32.52 25.88 21.12
N ALA A 541 -32.75 25.34 19.91
CA ALA A 541 -31.68 24.76 19.09
C ALA A 541 -30.59 25.78 18.76
N GLN A 542 -30.93 27.04 18.51
CA GLN A 542 -29.97 28.10 18.20
C GLN A 542 -29.02 28.41 19.37
N GLU A 543 -29.52 28.41 20.61
CA GLU A 543 -28.69 28.59 21.81
C GLU A 543 -27.75 27.42 21.99
N LEU A 544 -28.23 26.18 21.77
CA LEU A 544 -27.39 24.96 21.85
C LEU A 544 -26.26 24.96 20.82
N PHE A 545 -26.46 25.52 19.62
CA PHE A 545 -25.44 25.60 18.59
C PHE A 545 -24.36 26.66 18.88
N GLN A 546 -24.58 27.57 19.82
CA GLN A 546 -23.68 28.67 20.16
C GLN A 546 -22.95 28.48 21.51
N ILE A 547 -23.11 27.35 22.16
CA ILE A 547 -22.39 27.09 23.41
C ILE A 547 -20.88 27.11 23.20
N PRO A 548 -20.08 27.65 24.14
CA PRO A 548 -18.61 27.68 24.04
C PRO A 548 -17.98 26.28 23.80
N ALA A 549 -18.53 25.24 24.43
CA ALA A 549 -18.07 23.87 24.25
C ALA A 549 -18.15 23.41 22.78
N ARG A 550 -19.13 23.88 21.99
CA ARG A 550 -19.23 23.58 20.55
C ARG A 550 -17.99 24.04 19.76
N GLU A 551 -17.49 25.25 20.07
CA GLU A 551 -16.28 25.78 19.46
C GLU A 551 -15.02 25.02 19.92
N GLN A 552 -14.98 24.64 21.21
CA GLN A 552 -13.88 23.85 21.76
C GLN A 552 -13.80 22.47 21.09
N ILE A 553 -14.95 21.81 20.83
CA ILE A 553 -14.99 20.54 20.09
C ILE A 553 -14.38 20.71 18.69
N GLY A 554 -14.69 21.79 17.99
CA GLY A 554 -14.13 22.09 16.66
C GLY A 554 -12.61 22.25 16.66
N ARG A 555 -12.03 22.67 17.80
CA ARG A 555 -10.57 22.83 17.97
C ARG A 555 -9.89 21.59 18.57
N ALA A 556 -10.64 20.60 19.03
CA ALA A 556 -10.13 19.44 19.76
C ALA A 556 -9.10 18.63 18.95
N LYS A 557 -9.27 18.54 17.63
CA LYS A 557 -8.32 17.86 16.72
C LYS A 557 -6.91 18.49 16.70
N SER A 558 -6.78 19.76 17.10
CA SER A 558 -5.50 20.49 17.13
C SER A 558 -4.81 20.44 18.50
N VAL A 559 -5.31 19.70 19.48
CA VAL A 559 -4.69 19.53 20.79
C VAL A 559 -3.51 18.56 20.66
N PRO A 560 -2.35 18.84 21.30
CA PRO A 560 -1.21 17.92 21.31
C PRO A 560 -1.55 16.53 21.86
N ALA A 561 -0.80 15.52 21.39
CA ALA A 561 -1.05 14.12 21.75
C ALA A 561 -0.90 13.84 23.26
N GLU A 562 -0.02 14.57 23.95
CA GLU A 562 0.18 14.40 25.39
C GLU A 562 -0.93 15.02 26.25
N GLU A 563 -1.71 15.96 25.70
CA GLU A 563 -2.69 16.76 26.45
C GLU A 563 -4.14 16.37 26.12
N TYR A 564 -4.39 15.70 24.98
CA TYR A 564 -5.75 15.53 24.47
C TYR A 564 -6.70 14.85 25.48
N ALA A 565 -6.21 13.87 26.25
CA ALA A 565 -7.08 13.13 27.16
C ALA A 565 -7.73 14.03 28.22
N ALA A 566 -6.90 14.87 28.89
CA ALA A 566 -7.39 15.80 29.90
C ALA A 566 -8.25 16.93 29.30
N VAL A 567 -7.84 17.45 28.13
CA VAL A 567 -8.59 18.52 27.44
C VAL A 567 -9.95 18.03 26.97
N TYR A 568 -10.04 16.81 26.41
CA TYR A 568 -11.30 16.24 25.96
C TYR A 568 -12.26 15.96 27.13
N ASP A 569 -11.74 15.45 28.24
CA ASP A 569 -12.55 15.22 29.44
C ASP A 569 -13.08 16.56 30.02
N GLN A 570 -12.31 17.64 29.96
CA GLN A 570 -12.76 18.98 30.35
C GLN A 570 -13.83 19.51 29.40
N ILE A 571 -13.64 19.39 28.07
CA ILE A 571 -14.62 19.83 27.07
C ILE A 571 -15.95 19.06 27.25
N GLN A 572 -15.88 17.75 27.52
CA GLN A 572 -17.07 16.92 27.79
C GLN A 572 -17.84 17.44 29.01
N SER A 573 -17.14 17.72 30.11
CA SER A 573 -17.77 18.25 31.33
C SER A 573 -18.39 19.63 31.12
N ASP A 574 -17.69 20.52 30.43
CA ASP A 574 -18.17 21.88 30.12
C ASP A 574 -19.43 21.81 29.24
N MET A 575 -19.41 20.93 28.22
CA MET A 575 -20.54 20.70 27.32
C MET A 575 -21.79 20.23 28.08
N GLU A 576 -21.65 19.24 28.97
CA GLU A 576 -22.74 18.71 29.78
C GLU A 576 -23.35 19.80 30.67
N GLN A 577 -22.52 20.62 31.32
CA GLN A 577 -22.97 21.72 32.16
C GLN A 577 -23.70 22.82 31.36
N GLN A 578 -23.15 23.21 30.20
CA GLN A 578 -23.71 24.26 29.36
C GLN A 578 -25.06 23.85 28.77
N ILE A 579 -25.16 22.61 28.28
CA ILE A 579 -26.43 22.08 27.73
C ILE A 579 -27.49 21.96 28.84
N ALA A 580 -27.12 21.45 30.02
CA ALA A 580 -28.04 21.35 31.15
C ALA A 580 -28.56 22.71 31.62
N ALA A 581 -27.72 23.75 31.60
CA ALA A 581 -28.13 25.11 31.94
C ALA A 581 -29.15 25.71 30.96
N ILE A 582 -29.02 25.39 29.66
CA ILE A 582 -30.00 25.83 28.65
C ILE A 582 -31.30 25.03 28.76
N ALA A 583 -31.21 23.71 28.97
CA ALA A 583 -32.39 22.86 29.15
C ALA A 583 -33.24 23.28 30.38
N ALA A 584 -32.61 23.71 31.46
CA ALA A 584 -33.30 24.21 32.65
C ALA A 584 -34.09 25.51 32.38
N LYS A 585 -33.59 26.41 31.54
CA LYS A 585 -34.29 27.64 31.15
C LYS A 585 -35.51 27.36 30.25
N GLY A 586 -35.40 26.41 29.31
CA GLY A 586 -36.51 26.06 28.42
C GLY A 586 -37.72 25.44 29.12
N GLY A 587 -37.53 24.81 30.31
CA GLY A 587 -38.59 24.26 31.12
C GLY A 587 -39.33 25.27 32.04
N ASP A 588 -38.79 26.46 32.20
CA ASP A 588 -39.42 27.52 33.04
C ASP A 588 -40.35 28.46 32.21
N ASP A 589 -40.36 28.35 30.87
CA ASP A 589 -41.16 29.16 29.95
C ASP A 589 -42.51 28.47 29.54
N GLU A 590 -42.82 27.27 30.04
CA GLU A 590 -44.13 26.61 29.96
C GLU A 590 -44.95 26.83 31.27
#